data_6f628e6fe4f98e7056e50af64a6da884
#
_entry.id   6f628e6fe4f98e7056e50af64a6da884
#
_cell.length_a   1.000
_cell.length_b   1.000
_cell.length_c   1.000
_cell.angle_alpha   90.00
_cell.angle_beta   90.00
_cell.angle_gamma   90.00
#
_symmetry.space_group_name_H-M   'P 1'
#
loop_
_entity.id
_entity.type
_entity.pdbx_description
1 polymer ?
#
loop_
_entity_poly.entity_id
_entity_poly.type
_entity_poly.pdbx_seq_one_letter_code
_entity_poly.pdbx_strand_id
1 'polypeptide(L)'
;MNDRIRKIEDRLRQILSPTYLELIDASAAHAGHAQAGGAGHFYLTIVSFAFAGKTLVQRHQMVYQALSDLMQGQIHALSIRAYTPDEYSNKG
;
A
#
# COMPACT_ATOMS: atom_id res chain seq x y z
N MET A 1 -10.98 7.88 -13.55
CA MET A 1 -11.06 6.96 -12.42
C MET A 1 -9.93 5.97 -12.43
N ASN A 2 -9.29 5.76 -11.30
CA ASN A 2 -8.09 4.94 -11.27
C ASN A 2 -8.41 3.54 -10.74
N ASP A 3 -8.60 2.60 -11.66
CA ASP A 3 -8.91 1.21 -11.30
C ASP A 3 -7.78 0.56 -10.54
N ARG A 4 -6.55 1.01 -10.78
CA ARG A 4 -5.37 0.46 -10.11
C ARG A 4 -5.44 0.72 -8.61
N ILE A 5 -5.78 1.95 -8.23
CA ILE A 5 -5.92 2.29 -6.81
C ILE A 5 -7.02 1.47 -6.18
N ARG A 6 -8.16 1.36 -6.87
CA ARG A 6 -9.29 0.60 -6.35
C ARG A 6 -8.94 -0.86 -6.11
N LYS A 7 -8.25 -1.48 -7.06
CA LYS A 7 -7.85 -2.87 -6.93
C LYS A 7 -6.95 -3.08 -5.72
N ILE A 8 -6.00 -2.19 -5.52
CA ILE A 8 -5.08 -2.29 -4.39
C ILE A 8 -5.84 -2.13 -3.07
N GLU A 9 -6.68 -1.11 -2.99
CA GLU A 9 -7.45 -0.85 -1.78
C GLU A 9 -8.36 -2.02 -1.44
N ASP A 10 -9.08 -2.52 -2.43
CA ASP A 10 -10.01 -3.61 -2.19
C ASP A 10 -9.29 -4.85 -1.69
N ARG A 11 -8.15 -5.16 -2.28
CA ARG A 11 -7.39 -6.33 -1.87
C ARG A 11 -6.90 -6.19 -0.44
N LEU A 12 -6.38 -5.02 -0.09
CA LEU A 12 -5.89 -4.79 1.26
C LEU A 12 -7.01 -4.84 2.29
N ARG A 13 -8.18 -4.32 1.94
CA ARG A 13 -9.33 -4.38 2.83
C ARG A 13 -9.79 -5.81 3.07
N GLN A 14 -9.76 -6.62 2.04
CA GLN A 14 -10.17 -8.02 2.17
C GLN A 14 -9.24 -8.83 3.04
N ILE A 15 -7.95 -8.60 2.94
CA ILE A 15 -6.97 -9.46 3.58
C ILE A 15 -6.53 -8.95 4.93
N LEU A 16 -6.37 -7.64 5.08
CA LEU A 16 -5.81 -7.07 6.30
C LEU A 16 -6.81 -6.30 7.15
N SER A 17 -8.02 -6.09 6.64
CA SER A 17 -9.10 -5.40 7.36
C SER A 17 -8.62 -4.15 8.08
N PRO A 18 -8.04 -3.18 7.37
CA PRO A 18 -7.46 -2.02 8.01
C PRO A 18 -8.51 -1.13 8.65
N THR A 19 -8.13 -0.47 9.75
CA THR A 19 -8.96 0.55 10.36
C THR A 19 -8.76 1.89 9.65
N TYR A 20 -7.63 2.05 8.97
CA TYR A 20 -7.34 3.23 8.17
C TYR A 20 -6.48 2.81 6.98
N LEU A 21 -6.76 3.38 5.84
CA LEU A 21 -6.04 3.06 4.62
C LEU A 21 -5.93 4.31 3.76
N GLU A 22 -4.70 4.68 3.44
CA GLU A 22 -4.45 5.79 2.54
C GLU A 22 -3.49 5.33 1.45
N LEU A 23 -3.89 5.51 0.21
CA LEU A 23 -3.05 5.13 -0.92
C LEU A 23 -2.90 6.33 -1.84
N ILE A 24 -1.67 6.76 -2.03
CA ILE A 24 -1.36 7.91 -2.87
C ILE A 24 -0.65 7.40 -4.11
N ASP A 25 -1.20 7.76 -5.27
CA ASP A 25 -0.58 7.43 -6.55
C ASP A 25 0.39 8.56 -6.90
N ALA A 26 1.66 8.29 -6.77
CA ALA A 26 2.71 9.26 -7.05
C ALA A 26 3.12 9.25 -8.52
N SER A 27 2.50 8.39 -9.33
CA SER A 27 2.81 8.33 -10.76
C SER A 27 2.57 9.67 -11.44
N ALA A 28 1.52 10.37 -11.02
CA ALA A 28 1.18 11.66 -11.61
C ALA A 28 2.25 12.71 -11.36
N ALA A 29 3.00 12.59 -10.27
CA ALA A 29 4.08 13.53 -9.97
C ALA A 29 5.23 13.42 -10.94
N HIS A 30 5.28 12.31 -11.69
CA HIS A 30 6.34 12.06 -12.67
C HIS A 30 5.78 12.06 -14.10
N ALA A 31 4.68 12.74 -14.30
CA ALA A 31 3.99 12.69 -15.59
C ALA A 31 4.83 13.16 -16.75
N GLY A 32 5.82 14.01 -16.48
CA GLY A 32 6.73 14.49 -17.52
C GLY A 32 7.80 13.50 -17.91
N HIS A 33 7.89 12.38 -17.25
CA HIS A 33 8.93 11.39 -17.49
C HIS A 33 8.33 10.19 -18.22
N ALA A 34 8.81 9.95 -19.40
CA ALA A 34 8.22 8.94 -20.28
C ALA A 34 8.44 7.50 -19.83
N GLN A 35 9.36 7.27 -18.95
CA GLN A 35 9.74 5.92 -18.58
C GLN A 35 8.78 5.24 -17.63
N ALA A 36 7.69 5.85 -17.30
CA ALA A 36 6.75 5.26 -16.36
C ALA A 36 6.23 3.89 -16.81
N GLY A 37 6.13 3.69 -18.11
CA GLY A 37 5.80 2.38 -18.65
C GLY A 37 4.47 1.82 -18.20
N GLY A 38 3.59 2.62 -17.69
CA GLY A 38 2.29 2.16 -17.23
C GLY A 38 2.25 1.62 -15.83
N ALA A 39 3.39 1.30 -15.22
CA ALA A 39 3.44 0.84 -13.85
C ALA A 39 3.52 2.04 -12.90
N GLY A 40 2.86 1.93 -11.74
CA GLY A 40 2.76 3.04 -10.83
C GLY A 40 3.72 2.99 -9.66
N HIS A 41 3.99 4.17 -9.12
CA HIS A 41 4.68 4.31 -7.85
C HIS A 41 3.66 4.78 -6.83
N PHE A 42 3.51 4.05 -5.73
CA PHE A 42 2.48 4.32 -4.75
C PHE A 42 3.05 4.49 -3.35
N TYR A 43 2.42 5.35 -2.58
CA TYR A 43 2.70 5.49 -1.15
C TYR A 43 1.50 4.98 -0.38
N LEU A 44 1.73 3.99 0.47
CA LEU A 44 0.67 3.35 1.25
C LEU A 44 0.86 3.63 2.73
N THR A 45 -0.20 4.10 3.38
CA THR A 45 -0.29 4.14 4.83
C THR A 45 -1.43 3.23 5.22
N ILE A 46 -1.14 2.21 6.01
CA ILE A 46 -2.14 1.22 6.39
C ILE A 46 -2.05 0.94 7.89
N VAL A 47 -3.21 0.96 8.53
CA VAL A 47 -3.33 0.73 9.97
C VAL A 47 -4.21 -0.48 10.17
N SER A 48 -3.69 -1.50 10.83
CA SER A 48 -4.44 -2.75 11.00
C SER A 48 -4.01 -3.47 12.27
N PHE A 49 -4.99 -4.07 12.95
CA PHE A 49 -4.70 -4.95 14.08
C PHE A 49 -3.88 -6.17 13.67
N ALA A 50 -3.94 -6.54 12.39
CA ALA A 50 -3.19 -7.68 11.88
C ALA A 50 -1.67 -7.51 12.04
N PHE A 51 -1.21 -6.28 12.21
CA PHE A 51 0.22 -5.99 12.36
C PHE A 51 0.71 -6.10 13.79
N ALA A 52 -0.17 -6.37 14.74
CA ALA A 52 0.22 -6.46 16.14
C ALA A 52 1.23 -7.58 16.33
N GLY A 53 2.31 -7.28 17.05
CA GLY A 53 3.36 -8.26 17.29
C GLY A 53 4.26 -8.56 16.11
N LYS A 54 4.10 -7.84 15.01
CA LYS A 54 4.91 -8.07 13.81
C LYS A 54 5.99 -7.01 13.68
N THR A 55 7.14 -7.42 13.18
CA THR A 55 8.21 -6.48 12.86
C THR A 55 7.84 -5.69 11.61
N LEU A 56 8.58 -4.61 11.34
CA LEU A 56 8.35 -3.83 10.12
C LEU A 56 8.53 -4.70 8.88
N VAL A 57 9.55 -5.54 8.88
CA VAL A 57 9.79 -6.43 7.74
C VAL A 57 8.61 -7.38 7.54
N GLN A 58 8.10 -7.95 8.63
CA GLN A 58 6.96 -8.86 8.54
C GLN A 58 5.72 -8.16 8.02
N ARG A 59 5.50 -6.92 8.46
CA ARG A 59 4.34 -6.14 7.99
C ARG A 59 4.43 -5.85 6.50
N HIS A 60 5.61 -5.49 6.04
CA HIS A 60 5.82 -5.24 4.61
C HIS A 60 5.60 -6.52 3.81
N GLN A 61 6.08 -7.66 4.33
CA GLN A 61 5.84 -8.94 3.67
C GLN A 61 4.35 -9.26 3.57
N MET A 62 3.59 -8.97 4.63
CA MET A 62 2.15 -9.20 4.62
C MET A 62 1.47 -8.37 3.54
N VAL A 63 1.87 -7.12 3.40
CA VAL A 63 1.32 -6.25 2.36
C VAL A 63 1.69 -6.77 0.97
N TYR A 64 2.96 -7.10 0.77
CA TYR A 64 3.41 -7.60 -0.53
C TYR A 64 2.73 -8.91 -0.90
N GLN A 65 2.51 -9.80 0.06
CA GLN A 65 1.80 -11.04 -0.20
C GLN A 65 0.35 -10.79 -0.60
N ALA A 66 -0.28 -9.83 0.07
CA ALA A 66 -1.66 -9.49 -0.26
C ALA A 66 -1.79 -8.94 -1.68
N LEU A 67 -0.74 -8.29 -2.17
CA LEU A 67 -0.77 -7.62 -3.47
C LEU A 67 0.06 -8.36 -4.53
N SER A 68 0.46 -9.60 -4.27
CA SER A 68 1.45 -10.28 -5.10
C SER A 68 1.11 -10.31 -6.58
N ASP A 69 -0.15 -10.57 -6.91
CA ASP A 69 -0.56 -10.61 -8.32
C ASP A 69 -0.59 -9.22 -8.94
N LEU A 70 -0.85 -8.20 -8.14
CA LEU A 70 -0.90 -6.82 -8.64
C LEU A 70 0.49 -6.23 -8.81
N MET A 71 1.48 -6.75 -8.10
CA MET A 71 2.85 -6.25 -8.21
C MET A 71 3.48 -6.59 -9.56
N GLN A 72 2.89 -7.50 -10.30
CA GLN A 72 3.48 -7.99 -11.53
C GLN A 72 3.14 -7.18 -12.77
N GLY A 73 2.71 -5.95 -12.62
CA GLY A 73 2.43 -5.13 -13.79
C GLY A 73 1.68 -3.87 -13.47
N GLN A 74 1.10 -3.81 -12.30
CA GLN A 74 0.30 -2.66 -11.90
C GLN A 74 1.04 -1.74 -10.95
N ILE A 75 2.02 -2.28 -10.24
CA ILE A 75 2.77 -1.53 -9.25
C ILE A 75 4.25 -1.67 -9.55
N HIS A 76 4.91 -0.54 -9.84
CA HIS A 76 6.33 -0.53 -10.08
C HIS A 76 7.09 -0.46 -8.76
N ALA A 77 6.64 0.41 -7.88
CA ALA A 77 7.26 0.59 -6.57
C ALA A 77 6.17 0.91 -5.56
N LEU A 78 6.36 0.43 -4.33
CA LEU A 78 5.40 0.65 -3.27
C LEU A 78 6.15 1.00 -1.99
N SER A 79 5.90 2.20 -1.49
CA SER A 79 6.43 2.64 -0.20
C SER A 79 5.36 2.41 0.84
N ILE A 80 5.69 1.67 1.90
CA ILE A 80 4.71 1.20 2.87
C ILE A 80 4.98 1.78 4.25
N ARG A 81 3.93 2.29 4.87
CA ARG A 81 3.92 2.66 6.28
C ARG A 81 2.83 1.85 6.95
N ALA A 82 3.22 0.89 7.78
CA ALA A 82 2.28 -0.05 8.39
C ALA A 82 2.30 0.11 9.90
N TYR A 83 1.14 0.36 10.48
CA TYR A 83 0.97 0.63 11.90
C TYR A 83 -0.12 -0.24 12.48
N THR A 84 0.00 -0.51 13.80
CA THR A 84 -1.17 -0.96 14.55
C THR A 84 -2.00 0.28 14.91
N PRO A 85 -3.27 0.10 15.29
CA PRO A 85 -4.07 1.25 15.72
C PRO A 85 -3.46 2.04 16.87
N ASP A 86 -2.85 1.34 17.83
CA ASP A 86 -2.18 2.01 18.94
C ASP A 86 -1.03 2.87 18.48
N GLU A 87 -0.21 2.32 17.60
CA GLU A 87 0.95 3.05 17.08
C GLU A 87 0.51 4.28 16.31
N TYR A 88 -0.54 4.14 15.54
CA TYR A 88 -1.01 5.26 14.72
C TYR A 88 -1.63 6.35 15.57
N SER A 89 -2.38 5.98 16.60
CA SER A 89 -2.94 6.95 17.54
C SER A 89 -1.86 7.74 18.24
N ASN A 90 -0.78 7.08 18.63
CA ASN A 90 0.30 7.72 19.37
C ASN A 90 1.19 8.58 18.48
N LYS A 91 1.06 8.44 17.19
CA LYS A 91 1.80 9.22 16.25
C LYS A 91 1.44 10.71 16.29
N GLY A 92 0.21 10.95 16.67
CA GLY A 92 -0.29 12.24 16.90
C GLY A 92 -0.50 13.22 16.05
#